data_8c4053eb15485109b4731ede26e66456
#
_entry.id   8c4053eb15485109b4731ede26e66456
#
_cell.length_a   1.000
_cell.length_b   1.000
_cell.length_c   1.000
_cell.angle_alpha   90.00
_cell.angle_beta   90.00
_cell.angle_gamma   90.00
#
_symmetry.space_group_name_H-M   'P 1'
#
loop_
_entity.id
_entity.type
_entity.pdbx_description
1 polymer ?
#
loop_
_entity_poly.entity_id
_entity_poly.type
_entity_poly.pdbx_seq_one_letter_code
_entity_poly.pdbx_strand_id
1 'polypeptide(L)'
;MSDHAAKSPTILVIDDDAEIRYSLTRVLGSRRYLVTEAASGELGIAMVKKGPAPDLVFLDVRMSGMSGIEALQHIRSANPKQLVVLMTAFGTAQTAIEAMKYGAFDYVMKPFDPAKVLALAENALKAHADLRAIGDYKPTINADDYREGIVGSSPVMQDVFKVIGQVTASDVNVMITGESGTGKELVARSIWKHSHRAGKPFIAVNCAAIPDNLIESELFGHEKGSFTGATGQRLGKFELCDGGTIFLDEIGDMALATQTKILRVLQQGDIQRVGGTETIRVDVRILAATNKDLEEMVKAKTFREDLYYRLNVVRIRMPALRERGDDVPQIVDFCLQNLVKQRKARVSKVSPEAMAILVRYRWPGNVRELENVIYRSAVIAQGDAILIKNLPNEILEAAGEGSGLPIETTPPSDATPSASNEPARAEPNALTLERAYDFIFAELGRSGEPMLPQVETALRARALQASAGDVAQATRLLVKAAPSVVAEMTAARKRATPAKKKS
;
A
#
# COMPACT_ATOMS: atom_id res chain seq x y z
N MET A 1 13.43 21.99 -37.90
CA MET A 1 14.41 22.23 -36.83
C MET A 1 13.99 23.51 -36.14
N SER A 2 13.18 23.41 -35.11
CA SER A 2 12.71 24.58 -34.32
C SER A 2 13.51 24.60 -33.04
N ASP A 3 14.38 25.57 -32.97
CA ASP A 3 15.28 25.88 -31.85
C ASP A 3 14.42 26.38 -30.67
N HIS A 4 14.02 25.47 -29.78
CA HIS A 4 13.47 25.86 -28.49
C HIS A 4 14.66 26.21 -27.59
N ALA A 5 15.07 27.46 -27.61
CA ALA A 5 15.97 28.03 -26.60
C ALA A 5 15.38 27.71 -25.21
N ALA A 6 15.98 26.77 -24.49
CA ALA A 6 15.56 26.36 -23.16
C ALA A 6 15.58 27.60 -22.26
N LYS A 7 14.41 28.09 -21.86
CA LYS A 7 14.24 29.23 -20.97
C LYS A 7 14.90 28.88 -19.63
N SER A 8 15.86 29.69 -19.18
CA SER A 8 16.54 29.47 -17.89
C SER A 8 15.51 29.42 -16.76
N PRO A 9 15.57 28.39 -15.89
CA PRO A 9 14.63 28.25 -14.78
C PRO A 9 14.67 29.46 -13.84
N THR A 10 13.52 29.83 -13.32
CA THR A 10 13.34 30.96 -12.42
C THR A 10 13.16 30.49 -10.98
N ILE A 11 13.95 31.04 -10.06
CA ILE A 11 13.94 30.71 -8.64
C ILE A 11 13.66 31.96 -7.82
N LEU A 12 12.70 31.89 -6.90
CA LEU A 12 12.41 32.94 -5.94
C LEU A 12 13.00 32.58 -4.57
N VAL A 13 13.80 33.45 -3.98
CA VAL A 13 14.35 33.33 -2.63
C VAL A 13 13.63 34.29 -1.71
N ILE A 14 13.01 33.79 -0.64
CA ILE A 14 12.27 34.58 0.35
C ILE A 14 12.93 34.35 1.72
N ASP A 15 13.56 35.41 2.23
CA ASP A 15 14.28 35.39 3.51
C ASP A 15 14.38 36.84 4.00
N ASP A 16 14.25 37.13 5.28
CA ASP A 16 14.40 38.53 5.79
C ASP A 16 15.87 38.90 5.95
N ASP A 17 16.80 37.94 6.02
CA ASP A 17 18.25 38.15 6.09
C ASP A 17 18.84 38.41 4.69
N ALA A 18 19.38 39.63 4.49
CA ALA A 18 19.99 40.04 3.24
C ALA A 18 21.27 39.22 2.86
N GLU A 19 22.05 38.79 3.86
CA GLU A 19 23.28 38.02 3.61
C GLU A 19 22.93 36.61 3.08
N ILE A 20 21.88 36.02 3.63
CA ILE A 20 21.38 34.72 3.19
C ILE A 20 20.83 34.81 1.76
N ARG A 21 20.00 35.83 1.44
CA ARG A 21 19.52 36.05 0.07
C ARG A 21 20.68 36.23 -0.90
N TYR A 22 21.65 37.08 -0.58
CA TYR A 22 22.84 37.28 -1.42
C TYR A 22 23.63 36.00 -1.64
N SER A 23 23.87 35.21 -0.57
CA SER A 23 24.60 33.94 -0.64
C SER A 23 23.89 32.95 -1.57
N LEU A 24 22.58 32.76 -1.39
CA LEU A 24 21.77 31.85 -2.22
C LEU A 24 21.71 32.31 -3.69
N THR A 25 21.52 33.59 -3.91
CA THR A 25 21.52 34.17 -5.27
C THR A 25 22.85 33.91 -5.98
N ARG A 26 23.97 34.02 -5.28
CA ARG A 26 25.28 33.71 -5.84
C ARG A 26 25.47 32.22 -6.11
N VAL A 27 25.05 31.34 -5.18
CA VAL A 27 25.15 29.88 -5.33
C VAL A 27 24.27 29.40 -6.50
N LEU A 28 23.00 29.78 -6.53
CA LEU A 28 22.05 29.38 -7.56
C LEU A 28 22.38 30.01 -8.94
N GLY A 29 22.84 31.26 -8.96
CA GLY A 29 23.28 31.95 -10.17
C GLY A 29 24.47 31.29 -10.85
N SER A 30 25.33 30.55 -10.11
CA SER A 30 26.44 29.79 -10.68
C SER A 30 26.00 28.73 -11.71
N ARG A 31 24.76 28.25 -11.64
CA ARG A 31 24.14 27.28 -12.56
C ARG A 31 23.23 27.93 -13.60
N ARG A 32 23.33 29.25 -13.80
CA ARG A 32 22.55 30.05 -14.76
C ARG A 32 21.04 30.09 -14.46
N TYR A 33 20.63 29.88 -13.19
CA TYR A 33 19.25 30.12 -12.79
C TYR A 33 18.97 31.60 -12.68
N LEU A 34 17.76 32.02 -13.06
CA LEU A 34 17.28 33.39 -12.87
C LEU A 34 16.72 33.50 -11.46
N VAL A 35 17.46 34.16 -10.56
CA VAL A 35 17.07 34.29 -9.15
C VAL A 35 16.43 35.64 -8.92
N THR A 36 15.27 35.65 -8.26
CA THR A 36 14.58 36.84 -7.75
C THR A 36 14.51 36.76 -6.23
N GLU A 37 14.49 37.88 -5.55
CA GLU A 37 14.55 37.98 -4.09
C GLU A 37 13.32 38.67 -3.52
N ALA A 38 12.87 38.20 -2.35
CA ALA A 38 11.85 38.89 -1.54
C ALA A 38 12.32 38.93 -0.08
N ALA A 39 12.22 40.09 0.55
CA ALA A 39 12.67 40.32 1.93
C ALA A 39 11.60 39.99 2.97
N SER A 40 10.41 39.51 2.58
CA SER A 40 9.36 39.03 3.49
C SER A 40 8.41 38.07 2.81
N GLY A 41 7.64 37.35 3.64
CA GLY A 41 6.63 36.41 3.15
C GLY A 41 5.56 37.09 2.29
N GLU A 42 5.12 38.26 2.68
CA GLU A 42 4.09 39.05 1.98
C GLU A 42 4.56 39.49 0.58
N LEU A 43 5.82 39.93 0.46
CA LEU A 43 6.42 40.27 -0.83
C LEU A 43 6.56 39.05 -1.72
N GLY A 44 7.02 37.94 -1.16
CA GLY A 44 7.13 36.67 -1.87
C GLY A 44 5.79 36.14 -2.39
N ILE A 45 4.74 36.20 -1.58
CA ILE A 45 3.37 35.85 -1.98
C ILE A 45 2.88 36.76 -3.10
N ALA A 46 3.14 38.06 -2.99
CA ALA A 46 2.74 39.04 -4.00
C ALA A 46 3.44 38.78 -5.35
N MET A 47 4.72 38.39 -5.35
CA MET A 47 5.47 38.01 -6.54
C MET A 47 4.93 36.74 -7.21
N VAL A 48 4.58 35.73 -6.43
CA VAL A 48 3.97 34.48 -6.94
C VAL A 48 2.59 34.76 -7.56
N LYS A 49 1.81 35.68 -7.00
CA LYS A 49 0.46 36.02 -7.48
C LYS A 49 0.41 36.93 -8.69
N LYS A 50 1.32 37.92 -8.80
CA LYS A 50 1.26 39.03 -9.79
C LYS A 50 2.10 38.80 -11.04
N GLY A 51 3.07 37.89 -11.00
CA GLY A 51 4.01 37.65 -12.10
C GLY A 51 3.90 36.22 -12.69
N PRO A 52 4.76 35.90 -13.68
CA PRO A 52 4.94 34.52 -14.07
C PRO A 52 5.43 33.75 -12.84
N ALA A 53 4.71 32.66 -12.48
CA ALA A 53 5.04 31.85 -11.32
C ALA A 53 6.48 31.33 -11.43
N PRO A 54 7.32 31.45 -10.38
CA PRO A 54 8.67 30.92 -10.37
C PRO A 54 8.64 29.37 -10.46
N ASP A 55 9.65 28.78 -11.07
CA ASP A 55 9.75 27.33 -11.19
C ASP A 55 10.02 26.66 -9.83
N LEU A 56 10.70 27.41 -8.91
CA LEU A 56 11.01 26.96 -7.55
C LEU A 56 11.02 28.16 -6.59
N VAL A 57 10.58 27.95 -5.34
CA VAL A 57 10.67 28.92 -4.25
C VAL A 57 11.52 28.35 -3.12
N PHE A 58 12.55 29.08 -2.68
CA PHE A 58 13.20 28.89 -1.39
C PHE A 58 12.60 29.86 -0.39
N LEU A 59 12.14 29.37 0.77
CA LEU A 59 11.37 30.15 1.75
C LEU A 59 11.91 29.92 3.16
N ASP A 60 12.35 30.98 3.82
CA ASP A 60 12.74 30.84 5.22
C ASP A 60 11.53 30.60 6.13
N VAL A 61 11.74 29.75 7.14
CA VAL A 61 10.70 29.39 8.14
C VAL A 61 10.50 30.53 9.15
N ARG A 62 11.59 31.22 9.55
CA ARG A 62 11.57 32.25 10.56
C ARG A 62 11.87 33.62 9.98
N MET A 63 10.84 34.35 9.67
CA MET A 63 10.95 35.72 9.18
C MET A 63 10.24 36.67 10.16
N SER A 64 10.65 37.94 10.16
CA SER A 64 9.94 39.00 10.83
C SER A 64 8.57 39.21 10.19
N GLY A 65 7.49 39.23 10.98
CA GLY A 65 6.11 39.34 10.51
C GLY A 65 5.48 37.98 10.26
N MET A 66 5.16 37.66 8.99
CA MET A 66 4.54 36.37 8.60
C MET A 66 5.57 35.24 8.66
N SER A 67 5.21 34.14 9.32
CA SER A 67 6.07 32.95 9.33
C SER A 67 6.13 32.26 7.94
N GLY A 68 7.25 31.55 7.66
CA GLY A 68 7.38 30.81 6.40
C GLY A 68 6.35 29.69 6.24
N ILE A 69 5.86 29.11 7.32
CA ILE A 69 4.78 28.10 7.26
C ILE A 69 3.46 28.75 6.81
N GLU A 70 3.13 29.91 7.32
CA GLU A 70 1.95 30.68 6.86
C GLU A 70 2.10 31.13 5.41
N ALA A 71 3.29 31.65 5.04
CA ALA A 71 3.60 32.02 3.67
C ALA A 71 3.48 30.83 2.70
N LEU A 72 3.96 29.64 3.09
CA LEU A 72 3.79 28.40 2.34
C LEU A 72 2.31 28.10 2.08
N GLN A 73 1.45 28.19 3.10
CA GLN A 73 0.02 27.94 2.97
C GLN A 73 -0.63 28.92 1.96
N HIS A 74 -0.27 30.21 2.02
CA HIS A 74 -0.76 31.21 1.09
C HIS A 74 -0.26 31.01 -0.34
N ILE A 75 1.01 30.63 -0.53
CA ILE A 75 1.59 30.30 -1.83
C ILE A 75 0.88 29.08 -2.43
N ARG A 76 0.70 28.03 -1.65
CA ARG A 76 0.03 26.79 -2.08
C ARG A 76 -1.47 27.00 -2.36
N SER A 77 -2.13 27.89 -1.64
CA SER A 77 -3.51 28.26 -1.91
C SER A 77 -3.65 29.04 -3.22
N ALA A 78 -2.66 29.89 -3.55
CA ALA A 78 -2.63 30.66 -4.79
C ALA A 78 -2.22 29.81 -6.00
N ASN A 79 -1.22 28.93 -5.84
CA ASN A 79 -0.75 27.99 -6.86
C ASN A 79 -0.48 26.63 -6.23
N PRO A 80 -1.43 25.68 -6.29
CA PRO A 80 -1.27 24.32 -5.74
C PRO A 80 -0.10 23.52 -6.33
N LYS A 81 0.42 23.92 -7.50
CA LYS A 81 1.55 23.27 -8.18
C LYS A 81 2.91 23.88 -7.86
N GLN A 82 2.95 25.02 -7.12
CA GLN A 82 4.19 25.69 -6.79
C GLN A 82 5.10 24.82 -5.94
N LEU A 83 6.32 24.57 -6.40
CA LEU A 83 7.33 23.88 -5.61
C LEU A 83 7.98 24.86 -4.64
N VAL A 84 8.00 24.50 -3.35
CA VAL A 84 8.55 25.32 -2.27
C VAL A 84 9.51 24.46 -1.45
N VAL A 85 10.73 24.90 -1.30
CA VAL A 85 11.74 24.36 -0.38
C VAL A 85 11.82 25.27 0.82
N LEU A 86 11.64 24.73 2.02
CA LEU A 86 11.76 25.50 3.25
C LEU A 86 13.21 25.55 3.75
N MET A 87 13.61 26.70 4.27
CA MET A 87 14.91 26.91 4.90
C MET A 87 14.72 27.08 6.40
N THR A 88 15.47 26.35 7.23
CA THR A 88 15.30 26.38 8.68
C THR A 88 16.63 26.35 9.43
N ALA A 89 16.74 27.16 10.50
CA ALA A 89 17.89 27.11 11.42
C ALA A 89 17.77 25.97 12.46
N PHE A 90 16.56 25.41 12.65
CA PHE A 90 16.27 24.39 13.65
C PHE A 90 15.61 23.17 13.01
N GLY A 91 16.38 22.09 12.86
CA GLY A 91 15.91 20.79 12.35
C GLY A 91 15.16 19.97 13.41
N THR A 92 14.15 20.54 14.10
CA THR A 92 13.32 19.73 14.96
C THR A 92 12.38 18.86 14.09
N ALA A 93 12.17 17.62 14.51
CA ALA A 93 11.25 16.70 13.82
C ALA A 93 9.86 17.34 13.60
N GLN A 94 9.41 18.17 14.55
CA GLN A 94 8.13 18.85 14.47
C GLN A 94 8.07 19.89 13.33
N THR A 95 9.11 20.71 13.17
CA THR A 95 9.17 21.71 12.06
C THR A 95 9.21 21.05 10.70
N ALA A 96 9.98 19.94 10.56
CA ALA A 96 10.03 19.15 9.33
C ALA A 96 8.67 18.51 9.02
N ILE A 97 7.99 17.93 10.02
CA ILE A 97 6.67 17.32 9.87
C ILE A 97 5.62 18.36 9.46
N GLU A 98 5.63 19.53 10.08
CA GLU A 98 4.72 20.64 9.73
C GLU A 98 4.97 21.14 8.30
N ALA A 99 6.24 21.34 7.94
CA ALA A 99 6.63 21.72 6.57
C ALA A 99 6.05 20.76 5.52
N MET A 100 6.25 19.47 5.72
CA MET A 100 5.77 18.43 4.81
C MET A 100 4.23 18.32 4.81
N LYS A 101 3.59 18.47 5.97
CA LYS A 101 2.12 18.47 6.13
C LYS A 101 1.46 19.58 5.30
N TYR A 102 2.06 20.76 5.23
CA TYR A 102 1.55 21.88 4.45
C TYR A 102 2.01 21.90 2.99
N GLY A 103 2.70 20.84 2.55
CA GLY A 103 3.02 20.60 1.14
C GLY A 103 4.30 21.26 0.66
N ALA A 104 5.30 21.47 1.52
CA ALA A 104 6.64 21.76 1.07
C ALA A 104 7.19 20.62 0.20
N PHE A 105 7.98 20.96 -0.81
CA PHE A 105 8.66 19.96 -1.65
C PHE A 105 9.78 19.27 -0.88
N ASP A 106 10.55 20.06 -0.12
CA ASP A 106 11.63 19.59 0.74
C ASP A 106 12.00 20.68 1.75
N TYR A 107 12.99 20.44 2.60
CA TYR A 107 13.56 21.44 3.48
C TYR A 107 15.09 21.36 3.51
N VAL A 108 15.75 22.48 3.81
CA VAL A 108 17.19 22.56 4.00
C VAL A 108 17.54 23.30 5.30
N MET A 109 18.56 22.78 6.02
CA MET A 109 19.00 23.36 7.29
C MET A 109 20.07 24.45 7.06
N LYS A 110 19.92 25.56 7.76
CA LYS A 110 20.95 26.60 7.88
C LYS A 110 21.98 26.17 8.97
N PRO A 111 23.31 26.37 8.79
CA PRO A 111 23.98 26.93 7.61
C PRO A 111 23.99 25.95 6.42
N PHE A 112 23.85 26.48 5.19
CA PHE A 112 23.75 25.64 4.00
C PHE A 112 25.12 25.17 3.49
N ASP A 113 25.14 23.92 3.04
CA ASP A 113 26.17 23.44 2.12
C ASP A 113 25.75 23.83 0.68
N PRO A 114 26.57 24.64 -0.04
CA PRO A 114 26.25 25.03 -1.41
C PRO A 114 25.95 23.88 -2.36
N ALA A 115 26.66 22.74 -2.21
CA ALA A 115 26.46 21.56 -3.03
C ALA A 115 25.07 20.96 -2.79
N LYS A 116 24.63 20.90 -1.53
CA LYS A 116 23.28 20.40 -1.17
C LYS A 116 22.17 21.31 -1.70
N VAL A 117 22.36 22.62 -1.65
CA VAL A 117 21.37 23.58 -2.19
C VAL A 117 21.24 23.40 -3.71
N LEU A 118 22.36 23.26 -4.44
CA LEU A 118 22.33 23.04 -5.87
C LEU A 118 21.68 21.73 -6.25
N ALA A 119 22.03 20.63 -5.59
CA ALA A 119 21.43 19.32 -5.83
C ALA A 119 19.91 19.33 -5.56
N LEU A 120 19.48 20.03 -4.49
CA LEU A 120 18.08 20.19 -4.16
C LEU A 120 17.32 21.02 -5.19
N ALA A 121 17.91 22.11 -5.67
CA ALA A 121 17.36 22.93 -6.74
C ALA A 121 17.22 22.15 -8.06
N GLU A 122 18.25 21.40 -8.45
CA GLU A 122 18.24 20.53 -9.65
C GLU A 122 17.11 19.49 -9.56
N ASN A 123 16.98 18.80 -8.44
CA ASN A 123 15.93 17.79 -8.22
C ASN A 123 14.53 18.41 -8.24
N ALA A 124 14.36 19.58 -7.63
CA ALA A 124 13.08 20.28 -7.63
C ALA A 124 12.70 20.76 -9.05
N LEU A 125 13.65 21.34 -9.78
CA LEU A 125 13.42 21.83 -11.15
C LEU A 125 13.17 20.69 -12.13
N LYS A 126 13.85 19.54 -11.99
CA LYS A 126 13.53 18.33 -12.76
C LYS A 126 12.10 17.88 -12.47
N ALA A 127 11.72 17.76 -11.20
CA ALA A 127 10.36 17.43 -10.81
C ALA A 127 9.31 18.41 -11.37
N HIS A 128 9.63 19.72 -11.44
CA HIS A 128 8.76 20.73 -12.03
C HIS A 128 8.61 20.56 -13.55
N ALA A 129 9.69 20.23 -14.26
CA ALA A 129 9.66 19.95 -15.70
C ALA A 129 8.81 18.69 -16.00
N ASP A 130 8.99 17.61 -15.20
CA ASP A 130 8.22 16.38 -15.31
C ASP A 130 6.73 16.65 -15.07
N LEU A 131 6.36 17.46 -14.07
CA LEU A 131 4.99 17.87 -13.80
C LEU A 131 4.36 18.67 -14.95
N ARG A 132 5.15 19.48 -15.66
CA ARG A 132 4.68 20.23 -16.86
C ARG A 132 4.50 19.30 -18.07
N ALA A 133 5.39 18.34 -18.27
CA ALA A 133 5.31 17.36 -19.38
C ALA A 133 4.04 16.49 -19.29
N ILE A 134 3.55 16.21 -18.08
CA ILE A 134 2.33 15.44 -17.82
C ILE A 134 1.05 16.23 -18.23
N GLY A 135 1.14 17.54 -18.42
CA GLY A 135 0.00 18.42 -18.78
C GLY A 135 -0.77 17.99 -20.03
N ASP A 136 -0.11 17.31 -20.98
CA ASP A 136 -0.66 16.91 -22.26
C ASP A 136 -1.18 15.47 -22.28
N TYR A 137 -1.03 14.71 -21.18
CA TYR A 137 -1.55 13.36 -21.07
C TYR A 137 -3.08 13.38 -20.89
N LYS A 138 -3.82 12.93 -21.90
CA LYS A 138 -5.27 12.69 -21.82
C LYS A 138 -5.49 11.21 -21.57
N PRO A 139 -6.17 10.80 -20.48
CA PRO A 139 -6.59 9.43 -20.29
C PRO A 139 -7.48 8.99 -21.46
N THR A 140 -7.15 7.86 -22.07
CA THR A 140 -7.88 7.32 -23.26
C THR A 140 -9.02 6.37 -22.88
N ILE A 141 -9.49 6.39 -21.63
CA ILE A 141 -10.49 5.43 -21.13
C ILE A 141 -11.88 6.07 -21.07
N ASN A 142 -12.87 5.36 -21.59
CA ASN A 142 -14.27 5.75 -21.51
C ASN A 142 -14.81 5.59 -20.07
N ALA A 143 -15.68 6.51 -19.64
CA ALA A 143 -16.24 6.54 -18.30
C ALA A 143 -17.05 5.29 -17.92
N ASP A 144 -17.48 4.49 -18.89
CA ASP A 144 -18.29 3.27 -18.68
C ASP A 144 -17.44 2.08 -18.23
N ASP A 145 -16.15 1.99 -18.62
CA ASP A 145 -15.21 0.94 -18.20
C ASP A 145 -14.96 0.96 -16.69
N TYR A 146 -15.15 2.13 -16.03
CA TYR A 146 -14.96 2.30 -14.59
C TYR A 146 -16.12 1.80 -13.73
N ARG A 147 -17.30 1.56 -14.30
CA ARG A 147 -18.48 1.16 -13.50
C ARG A 147 -18.41 -0.27 -12.99
N GLU A 148 -17.66 -1.12 -13.65
CA GLU A 148 -17.58 -2.55 -13.35
C GLU A 148 -16.32 -2.94 -12.57
N GLY A 149 -15.31 -2.07 -12.52
CA GLY A 149 -14.07 -2.31 -11.79
C GLY A 149 -13.10 -3.27 -12.48
N ILE A 150 -13.48 -3.90 -13.60
CA ILE A 150 -12.57 -4.72 -14.40
C ILE A 150 -12.04 -3.84 -15.53
N VAL A 151 -10.74 -3.56 -15.46
CA VAL A 151 -10.04 -2.71 -16.42
C VAL A 151 -9.05 -3.54 -17.21
N GLY A 152 -9.02 -3.33 -18.53
CA GLY A 152 -8.07 -3.95 -19.44
C GLY A 152 -8.57 -3.97 -20.87
N SER A 153 -7.66 -3.72 -21.82
CA SER A 153 -7.92 -3.76 -23.27
C SER A 153 -7.02 -4.77 -23.99
N SER A 154 -6.13 -5.44 -23.25
CA SER A 154 -5.23 -6.44 -23.82
C SER A 154 -6.01 -7.60 -24.47
N PRO A 155 -5.47 -8.25 -25.53
CA PRO A 155 -6.13 -9.37 -26.20
C PRO A 155 -6.53 -10.49 -25.24
N VAL A 156 -5.69 -10.80 -24.25
CA VAL A 156 -5.98 -11.84 -23.25
C VAL A 156 -7.15 -11.48 -22.33
N MET A 157 -7.34 -10.19 -22.01
CA MET A 157 -8.52 -9.72 -21.26
C MET A 157 -9.78 -9.68 -22.12
N GLN A 158 -9.66 -9.38 -23.41
CA GLN A 158 -10.79 -9.45 -24.33
C GLN A 158 -11.36 -10.87 -24.44
N ASP A 159 -10.51 -11.91 -24.43
CA ASP A 159 -10.97 -13.30 -24.41
C ASP A 159 -11.68 -13.64 -23.08
N VAL A 160 -11.19 -13.13 -21.95
CA VAL A 160 -11.89 -13.24 -20.64
C VAL A 160 -13.29 -12.60 -20.73
N PHE A 161 -13.41 -11.39 -21.30
CA PHE A 161 -14.70 -10.71 -21.42
C PHE A 161 -15.68 -11.45 -22.33
N LYS A 162 -15.21 -12.07 -23.43
CA LYS A 162 -16.05 -12.91 -24.29
C LYS A 162 -16.65 -14.09 -23.50
N VAL A 163 -15.83 -14.81 -22.73
CA VAL A 163 -16.30 -15.92 -21.91
C VAL A 163 -17.28 -15.44 -20.82
N ILE A 164 -17.00 -14.31 -20.16
CA ILE A 164 -17.94 -13.69 -19.21
C ILE A 164 -19.31 -13.46 -19.91
N GLY A 165 -19.32 -12.82 -21.08
CA GLY A 165 -20.56 -12.58 -21.83
C GLY A 165 -21.34 -13.87 -22.15
N GLN A 166 -20.65 -14.95 -22.51
CA GLN A 166 -21.28 -16.24 -22.85
C GLN A 166 -21.91 -16.91 -21.61
N VAL A 167 -21.27 -16.85 -20.43
CA VAL A 167 -21.77 -17.53 -19.22
C VAL A 167 -22.86 -16.75 -18.49
N THR A 168 -23.06 -15.48 -18.79
CA THR A 168 -24.10 -14.64 -18.16
C THR A 168 -25.50 -15.06 -18.52
N ALA A 169 -25.69 -15.65 -19.72
CA ALA A 169 -27.00 -16.09 -20.21
C ALA A 169 -27.49 -17.41 -19.60
N SER A 170 -26.69 -18.09 -18.80
CA SER A 170 -26.99 -19.41 -18.22
C SER A 170 -26.60 -19.49 -16.74
N ASP A 171 -27.17 -20.50 -16.04
CA ASP A 171 -26.83 -20.78 -14.62
C ASP A 171 -25.70 -21.81 -14.45
N VAL A 172 -24.89 -22.02 -15.47
CA VAL A 172 -23.75 -22.94 -15.38
C VAL A 172 -22.77 -22.49 -14.29
N ASN A 173 -22.19 -23.48 -13.60
CA ASN A 173 -21.11 -23.22 -12.65
C ASN A 173 -19.87 -22.74 -13.38
N VAL A 174 -19.19 -21.76 -12.80
CA VAL A 174 -17.97 -21.17 -13.38
C VAL A 174 -16.82 -21.31 -12.39
N MET A 175 -15.71 -21.83 -12.89
CA MET A 175 -14.44 -21.89 -12.16
C MET A 175 -13.53 -20.78 -12.66
N ILE A 176 -13.15 -19.87 -11.75
CA ILE A 176 -12.26 -18.74 -12.05
C ILE A 176 -10.88 -19.08 -11.48
N THR A 177 -9.89 -19.27 -12.33
CA THR A 177 -8.52 -19.61 -11.92
C THR A 177 -7.57 -18.47 -12.21
N GLY A 178 -6.52 -18.34 -11.39
CA GLY A 178 -5.49 -17.31 -11.59
C GLY A 178 -4.80 -16.92 -10.29
N GLU A 179 -3.65 -16.30 -10.40
CA GLU A 179 -2.83 -15.90 -9.25
C GLU A 179 -3.60 -15.00 -8.28
N SER A 180 -3.10 -14.89 -7.05
CA SER A 180 -3.66 -13.96 -6.07
C SER A 180 -3.55 -12.52 -6.59
N GLY A 181 -4.59 -11.69 -6.35
CA GLY A 181 -4.59 -10.29 -6.74
C GLY A 181 -4.88 -10.01 -8.22
N THR A 182 -5.25 -11.00 -9.05
CA THR A 182 -5.58 -10.81 -10.48
C THR A 182 -6.97 -10.21 -10.72
N GLY A 183 -7.86 -10.18 -9.71
CA GLY A 183 -9.22 -9.65 -9.81
C GLY A 183 -10.31 -10.71 -10.01
N LYS A 184 -10.12 -11.96 -9.55
CA LYS A 184 -11.10 -13.07 -9.66
C LYS A 184 -12.48 -12.69 -9.12
N GLU A 185 -12.57 -11.98 -8.00
CA GLU A 185 -13.84 -11.54 -7.42
C GLU A 185 -14.57 -10.52 -8.33
N LEU A 186 -13.84 -9.62 -9.00
CA LEU A 186 -14.46 -8.66 -9.94
C LEU A 186 -15.10 -9.39 -11.11
N VAL A 187 -14.48 -10.45 -11.63
CA VAL A 187 -15.06 -11.30 -12.68
C VAL A 187 -16.35 -11.97 -12.17
N ALA A 188 -16.35 -12.53 -10.96
CA ALA A 188 -17.56 -13.12 -10.38
C ALA A 188 -18.69 -12.09 -10.22
N ARG A 189 -18.39 -10.89 -9.77
CA ARG A 189 -19.35 -9.77 -9.67
C ARG A 189 -19.90 -9.34 -11.03
N SER A 190 -19.04 -9.30 -12.06
CA SER A 190 -19.46 -8.97 -13.41
C SER A 190 -20.39 -10.06 -13.97
N ILE A 191 -20.08 -11.35 -13.78
CA ILE A 191 -20.96 -12.46 -14.18
C ILE A 191 -22.34 -12.33 -13.52
N TRP A 192 -22.38 -12.09 -12.20
CA TRP A 192 -23.64 -11.91 -11.47
C TRP A 192 -24.44 -10.72 -11.99
N LYS A 193 -23.78 -9.55 -12.16
CA LYS A 193 -24.42 -8.29 -12.54
C LYS A 193 -25.07 -8.36 -13.92
N HIS A 194 -24.49 -9.12 -14.87
CA HIS A 194 -25.01 -9.28 -16.23
C HIS A 194 -25.88 -10.52 -16.41
N SER A 195 -26.06 -11.34 -15.36
CA SER A 195 -26.91 -12.52 -15.40
C SER A 195 -28.38 -12.19 -15.15
N HIS A 196 -29.28 -13.17 -15.41
CA HIS A 196 -30.70 -13.05 -15.05
C HIS A 196 -30.94 -13.01 -13.52
N ARG A 197 -29.89 -13.30 -12.70
CA ARG A 197 -29.90 -13.13 -11.23
C ARG A 197 -29.41 -11.76 -10.80
N ALA A 198 -29.21 -10.81 -11.71
CA ALA A 198 -28.90 -9.42 -11.38
C ALA A 198 -29.99 -8.84 -10.46
N GLY A 199 -29.57 -8.18 -9.37
CA GLY A 199 -30.51 -7.66 -8.35
C GLY A 199 -30.97 -8.69 -7.32
N LYS A 200 -30.64 -9.98 -7.47
CA LYS A 200 -30.79 -11.01 -6.43
C LYS A 200 -29.56 -11.00 -5.51
N PRO A 201 -29.59 -11.66 -4.33
CA PRO A 201 -28.44 -11.69 -3.44
C PRO A 201 -27.17 -12.17 -4.10
N PHE A 202 -26.06 -11.48 -3.83
CA PHE A 202 -24.70 -11.92 -4.15
C PHE A 202 -23.90 -12.00 -2.86
N ILE A 203 -23.48 -13.21 -2.50
CA ILE A 203 -22.69 -13.45 -1.28
C ILE A 203 -21.33 -13.99 -1.66
N ALA A 204 -20.28 -13.24 -1.31
CA ALA A 204 -18.89 -13.68 -1.46
C ALA A 204 -18.40 -14.28 -0.14
N VAL A 205 -17.77 -15.44 -0.21
CA VAL A 205 -17.18 -16.15 0.93
C VAL A 205 -15.73 -16.51 0.56
N ASN A 206 -14.78 -15.96 1.33
CA ASN A 206 -13.39 -16.36 1.20
C ASN A 206 -13.13 -17.55 2.12
N CYS A 207 -12.90 -18.73 1.52
CA CYS A 207 -12.76 -20.00 2.24
C CYS A 207 -11.45 -20.07 3.04
N ALA A 208 -10.39 -19.41 2.58
CA ALA A 208 -9.11 -19.36 3.30
C ALA A 208 -9.13 -18.43 4.53
N ALA A 209 -10.04 -17.45 4.56
CA ALA A 209 -10.12 -16.49 5.66
C ALA A 209 -10.91 -17.00 6.88
N ILE A 210 -11.64 -18.09 6.74
CA ILE A 210 -12.49 -18.67 7.79
C ILE A 210 -11.88 -19.98 8.27
N PRO A 211 -11.64 -20.16 9.60
CA PRO A 211 -11.15 -21.42 10.13
C PRO A 211 -12.05 -22.62 9.75
N ASP A 212 -11.45 -23.78 9.48
CA ASP A 212 -12.14 -25.00 9.01
C ASP A 212 -13.31 -25.43 9.89
N ASN A 213 -13.21 -25.26 11.19
CA ASN A 213 -14.27 -25.58 12.16
C ASN A 213 -15.45 -24.60 12.13
N LEU A 214 -15.29 -23.42 11.53
CA LEU A 214 -16.33 -22.38 11.45
C LEU A 214 -16.94 -22.26 10.05
N ILE A 215 -16.19 -22.59 9.00
CA ILE A 215 -16.65 -22.41 7.62
C ILE A 215 -17.93 -23.20 7.33
N GLU A 216 -18.04 -24.40 7.90
CA GLU A 216 -19.23 -25.23 7.74
C GLU A 216 -20.47 -24.55 8.35
N SER A 217 -20.34 -24.00 9.54
CA SER A 217 -21.41 -23.25 10.22
C SER A 217 -21.76 -21.94 9.49
N GLU A 218 -20.78 -21.23 8.93
CA GLU A 218 -21.03 -20.02 8.14
C GLU A 218 -21.77 -20.34 6.83
N LEU A 219 -21.37 -21.39 6.12
CA LEU A 219 -21.97 -21.75 4.83
C LEU A 219 -23.37 -22.36 4.99
N PHE A 220 -23.55 -23.32 5.89
CA PHE A 220 -24.77 -24.13 6.00
C PHE A 220 -25.65 -23.75 7.19
N GLY A 221 -25.17 -22.89 8.11
CA GLY A 221 -25.86 -22.57 9.35
C GLY A 221 -25.71 -23.66 10.42
N HIS A 222 -26.27 -23.41 11.59
CA HIS A 222 -26.24 -24.36 12.70
C HIS A 222 -27.50 -24.28 13.57
N GLU A 223 -27.83 -25.42 14.17
CA GLU A 223 -28.87 -25.53 15.19
C GLU A 223 -28.29 -25.18 16.57
N LYS A 224 -29.18 -24.77 17.49
CA LYS A 224 -28.82 -24.52 18.88
C LYS A 224 -28.21 -25.77 19.52
N GLY A 225 -27.03 -25.62 20.14
CA GLY A 225 -26.35 -26.71 20.84
C GLY A 225 -25.51 -27.65 19.95
N SER A 226 -25.34 -27.36 18.65
CA SER A 226 -24.57 -28.16 17.70
C SER A 226 -23.06 -28.21 17.98
N PHE A 227 -22.52 -27.23 18.67
CA PHE A 227 -21.13 -27.19 19.16
C PHE A 227 -21.01 -26.27 20.39
N THR A 228 -19.84 -26.31 21.07
CA THR A 228 -19.57 -25.47 22.23
C THR A 228 -19.54 -23.99 21.81
N GLY A 229 -20.58 -23.22 22.21
CA GLY A 229 -20.79 -21.83 21.81
C GLY A 229 -22.01 -21.58 20.90
N ALA A 230 -22.68 -22.61 20.41
CA ALA A 230 -23.93 -22.51 19.64
C ALA A 230 -25.13 -22.18 20.56
N THR A 231 -25.21 -20.92 21.04
CA THR A 231 -26.25 -20.47 21.97
C THR A 231 -27.61 -20.30 21.32
N GLY A 232 -27.68 -20.15 20.00
CA GLY A 232 -28.88 -19.99 19.19
C GLY A 232 -28.76 -20.67 17.83
N GLN A 233 -29.88 -20.77 17.10
CA GLN A 233 -29.89 -21.16 15.70
C GLN A 233 -29.38 -20.00 14.84
N ARG A 234 -28.62 -20.31 13.75
CA ARG A 234 -28.15 -19.32 12.78
C ARG A 234 -28.31 -19.83 11.35
N LEU A 235 -28.85 -18.97 10.48
CA LEU A 235 -28.99 -19.26 9.05
C LEU A 235 -27.61 -19.22 8.36
N GLY A 236 -27.40 -20.16 7.43
CA GLY A 236 -26.20 -20.25 6.62
C GLY A 236 -26.21 -19.31 5.41
N LYS A 237 -25.02 -19.09 4.81
CA LYS A 237 -24.91 -18.28 3.60
C LYS A 237 -25.70 -18.83 2.42
N PHE A 238 -25.83 -20.15 2.29
CA PHE A 238 -26.67 -20.76 1.25
C PHE A 238 -28.15 -20.43 1.43
N GLU A 239 -28.68 -20.49 2.64
CA GLU A 239 -30.05 -20.09 2.92
C GLU A 239 -30.29 -18.58 2.65
N LEU A 240 -29.35 -17.72 3.08
CA LEU A 240 -29.42 -16.27 2.87
C LEU A 240 -29.25 -15.89 1.38
N CYS A 241 -28.70 -16.77 0.56
CA CYS A 241 -28.45 -16.56 -0.87
C CYS A 241 -29.48 -17.25 -1.76
N ASP A 242 -30.57 -17.76 -1.20
CA ASP A 242 -31.60 -18.45 -1.98
C ASP A 242 -32.13 -17.59 -3.13
N GLY A 243 -32.26 -18.14 -4.33
CA GLY A 243 -32.56 -17.44 -5.57
C GLY A 243 -31.42 -16.58 -6.12
N GLY A 244 -30.26 -16.51 -5.43
CA GLY A 244 -29.12 -15.63 -5.74
C GLY A 244 -27.91 -16.33 -6.30
N THR A 245 -26.73 -15.72 -6.07
CA THR A 245 -25.41 -16.23 -6.51
C THR A 245 -24.44 -16.22 -5.36
N ILE A 246 -23.82 -17.35 -5.06
CA ILE A 246 -22.73 -17.46 -4.10
C ILE A 246 -21.38 -17.53 -4.83
N PHE A 247 -20.41 -16.74 -4.37
CA PHE A 247 -19.05 -16.79 -4.84
C PHE A 247 -18.15 -17.36 -3.76
N LEU A 248 -17.53 -18.51 -4.05
CA LEU A 248 -16.60 -19.21 -3.15
C LEU A 248 -15.17 -18.92 -3.61
N ASP A 249 -14.51 -17.97 -2.94
CA ASP A 249 -13.12 -17.65 -3.21
C ASP A 249 -12.19 -18.59 -2.46
N GLU A 250 -11.06 -18.95 -3.11
CA GLU A 250 -10.06 -19.88 -2.62
C GLU A 250 -10.66 -21.24 -2.21
N ILE A 251 -11.50 -21.82 -3.12
CA ILE A 251 -12.20 -23.11 -2.89
C ILE A 251 -11.22 -24.26 -2.59
N GLY A 252 -9.97 -24.17 -3.10
CA GLY A 252 -8.92 -25.16 -2.86
C GLY A 252 -8.43 -25.24 -1.40
N ASP A 253 -8.80 -24.26 -0.55
CA ASP A 253 -8.45 -24.27 0.88
C ASP A 253 -9.49 -24.99 1.75
N MET A 254 -10.58 -25.47 1.15
CA MET A 254 -11.71 -26.06 1.87
C MET A 254 -11.43 -27.50 2.30
N ALA A 255 -11.75 -27.84 3.53
CA ALA A 255 -11.62 -29.20 4.06
C ALA A 255 -12.55 -30.19 3.33
N LEU A 256 -12.12 -31.49 3.20
CA LEU A 256 -12.85 -32.54 2.46
C LEU A 256 -14.30 -32.76 2.97
N ALA A 257 -14.54 -32.58 4.28
CA ALA A 257 -15.88 -32.68 4.85
C ALA A 257 -16.82 -31.62 4.28
N THR A 258 -16.35 -30.36 4.20
CA THR A 258 -17.10 -29.23 3.64
C THR A 258 -17.29 -29.38 2.13
N GLN A 259 -16.27 -29.87 1.40
CA GLN A 259 -16.36 -30.21 -0.02
C GLN A 259 -17.50 -31.19 -0.32
N THR A 260 -17.71 -32.17 0.55
CA THR A 260 -18.81 -33.16 0.43
C THR A 260 -20.18 -32.50 0.54
N LYS A 261 -20.34 -31.52 1.42
CA LYS A 261 -21.61 -30.77 1.57
C LYS A 261 -21.85 -29.85 0.38
N ILE A 262 -20.82 -29.17 -0.12
CA ILE A 262 -20.93 -28.35 -1.36
C ILE A 262 -21.38 -29.22 -2.54
N LEU A 263 -20.83 -30.43 -2.67
CA LEU A 263 -21.23 -31.35 -3.73
C LEU A 263 -22.74 -31.67 -3.69
N ARG A 264 -23.31 -31.87 -2.49
CA ARG A 264 -24.78 -32.12 -2.32
C ARG A 264 -25.58 -30.88 -2.79
N VAL A 265 -25.16 -29.67 -2.46
CA VAL A 265 -25.81 -28.45 -2.97
C VAL A 265 -25.77 -28.40 -4.48
N LEU A 266 -24.63 -28.69 -5.11
CA LEU A 266 -24.48 -28.69 -6.56
C LEU A 266 -25.28 -29.76 -7.28
N GLN A 267 -25.59 -30.88 -6.63
CA GLN A 267 -26.29 -32.01 -7.23
C GLN A 267 -27.80 -31.99 -7.00
N GLN A 268 -28.22 -31.59 -5.80
CA GLN A 268 -29.61 -31.73 -5.33
C GLN A 268 -30.27 -30.40 -4.96
N GLY A 269 -29.45 -29.34 -4.75
CA GLY A 269 -29.96 -28.07 -4.20
C GLY A 269 -30.31 -28.18 -2.71
N ASP A 270 -29.81 -29.21 -2.01
CA ASP A 270 -30.19 -29.52 -0.64
C ASP A 270 -29.05 -29.16 0.33
N ILE A 271 -29.40 -28.53 1.45
CA ILE A 271 -28.51 -28.27 2.57
C ILE A 271 -29.06 -28.84 3.87
N GLN A 272 -28.18 -29.10 4.84
CA GLN A 272 -28.52 -29.41 6.23
C GLN A 272 -27.69 -28.56 7.16
N ARG A 273 -28.31 -27.93 8.16
CA ARG A 273 -27.61 -27.18 9.19
C ARG A 273 -26.74 -28.08 10.04
N VAL A 274 -25.65 -27.55 10.56
CA VAL A 274 -24.77 -28.32 11.48
C VAL A 274 -25.56 -28.69 12.73
N GLY A 275 -25.58 -29.97 13.05
CA GLY A 275 -26.38 -30.52 14.16
C GLY A 275 -27.88 -30.70 13.88
N GLY A 276 -28.35 -30.30 12.71
CA GLY A 276 -29.75 -30.49 12.28
C GLY A 276 -29.94 -31.74 11.40
N THR A 277 -31.18 -32.21 11.32
CA THR A 277 -31.60 -33.32 10.44
C THR A 277 -32.54 -32.87 9.33
N GLU A 278 -33.00 -31.61 9.39
CA GLU A 278 -33.90 -31.04 8.41
C GLU A 278 -33.16 -30.76 7.10
N THR A 279 -33.76 -31.21 5.99
CA THR A 279 -33.25 -30.93 4.64
C THR A 279 -33.95 -29.68 4.11
N ILE A 280 -33.15 -28.65 3.78
CA ILE A 280 -33.63 -27.35 3.28
C ILE A 280 -33.22 -27.25 1.80
N ARG A 281 -34.18 -26.99 0.93
CA ARG A 281 -33.93 -26.74 -0.49
C ARG A 281 -33.55 -25.30 -0.76
N VAL A 282 -32.50 -25.12 -1.59
CA VAL A 282 -32.02 -23.80 -2.00
C VAL A 282 -31.73 -23.79 -3.51
N ASP A 283 -32.05 -22.68 -4.16
CA ASP A 283 -31.70 -22.44 -5.58
C ASP A 283 -30.59 -21.39 -5.65
N VAL A 284 -29.33 -21.83 -5.66
CA VAL A 284 -28.17 -20.92 -5.64
C VAL A 284 -27.23 -21.22 -6.78
N ARG A 285 -26.93 -20.21 -7.62
CA ARG A 285 -25.84 -20.30 -8.59
C ARG A 285 -24.49 -20.24 -7.91
N ILE A 286 -23.58 -21.17 -8.23
CA ILE A 286 -22.25 -21.21 -7.62
C ILE A 286 -21.19 -20.75 -8.61
N LEU A 287 -20.41 -19.74 -8.20
CA LEU A 287 -19.17 -19.32 -8.85
C LEU A 287 -18.02 -19.66 -7.90
N ALA A 288 -16.99 -20.33 -8.37
CA ALA A 288 -15.84 -20.71 -7.54
C ALA A 288 -14.55 -20.11 -8.06
N ALA A 289 -13.64 -19.73 -7.17
CA ALA A 289 -12.33 -19.24 -7.56
C ALA A 289 -11.21 -19.91 -6.76
N THR A 290 -10.02 -20.00 -7.37
CA THR A 290 -8.81 -20.51 -6.70
C THR A 290 -7.54 -20.01 -7.41
N ASN A 291 -6.48 -19.89 -6.65
CA ASN A 291 -5.11 -19.72 -7.14
C ASN A 291 -4.32 -21.04 -7.20
N LYS A 292 -4.90 -22.14 -6.69
CA LYS A 292 -4.26 -23.46 -6.61
C LYS A 292 -4.55 -24.31 -7.85
N ASP A 293 -3.68 -25.26 -8.13
CA ASP A 293 -3.93 -26.30 -9.12
C ASP A 293 -4.80 -27.40 -8.53
N LEU A 294 -6.11 -27.35 -8.82
CA LEU A 294 -7.06 -28.35 -8.32
C LEU A 294 -6.83 -29.73 -8.93
N GLU A 295 -6.25 -29.86 -10.13
CA GLU A 295 -5.95 -31.15 -10.76
C GLU A 295 -4.84 -31.90 -9.99
N GLU A 296 -3.81 -31.15 -9.56
CA GLU A 296 -2.78 -31.71 -8.67
C GLU A 296 -3.35 -32.07 -7.30
N MET A 297 -4.25 -31.24 -6.76
CA MET A 297 -4.91 -31.53 -5.47
C MET A 297 -5.82 -32.76 -5.53
N VAL A 298 -6.49 -33.01 -6.66
CA VAL A 298 -7.26 -34.24 -6.87
C VAL A 298 -6.34 -35.47 -6.86
N LYS A 299 -5.21 -35.41 -7.57
CA LYS A 299 -4.19 -36.46 -7.55
C LYS A 299 -3.65 -36.73 -6.14
N ALA A 300 -3.42 -35.66 -5.37
CA ALA A 300 -2.98 -35.69 -3.98
C ALA A 300 -4.10 -36.08 -2.99
N LYS A 301 -5.34 -36.29 -3.44
CA LYS A 301 -6.53 -36.62 -2.62
C LYS A 301 -6.87 -35.52 -1.57
N THR A 302 -6.43 -34.30 -1.77
CA THR A 302 -6.77 -33.14 -0.93
C THR A 302 -7.98 -32.34 -1.47
N PHE A 303 -8.38 -32.62 -2.71
CA PHE A 303 -9.61 -32.15 -3.32
C PHE A 303 -10.37 -33.30 -3.95
N ARG A 304 -11.71 -33.31 -3.84
CA ARG A 304 -12.54 -34.39 -4.38
C ARG A 304 -12.68 -34.26 -5.89
N GLU A 305 -12.49 -35.34 -6.60
CA GLU A 305 -12.62 -35.44 -8.05
C GLU A 305 -14.04 -35.14 -8.54
N ASP A 306 -15.06 -35.67 -7.84
CA ASP A 306 -16.48 -35.48 -8.16
C ASP A 306 -16.90 -33.99 -8.04
N LEU A 307 -16.40 -33.27 -7.02
CA LEU A 307 -16.62 -31.86 -6.86
C LEU A 307 -15.89 -31.05 -7.94
N TYR A 308 -14.66 -31.42 -8.28
CA TYR A 308 -13.90 -30.75 -9.33
C TYR A 308 -14.65 -30.74 -10.65
N TYR A 309 -15.12 -31.91 -11.13
CA TYR A 309 -15.87 -31.95 -12.40
C TYR A 309 -17.21 -31.22 -12.34
N ARG A 310 -17.85 -31.15 -11.18
CA ARG A 310 -19.12 -30.43 -11.03
C ARG A 310 -18.97 -28.92 -11.00
N LEU A 311 -17.85 -28.40 -10.50
CA LEU A 311 -17.51 -26.98 -10.49
C LEU A 311 -16.89 -26.51 -11.83
N ASN A 312 -16.06 -27.33 -12.44
CA ASN A 312 -15.28 -26.99 -13.63
C ASN A 312 -16.06 -27.23 -14.93
N VAL A 313 -17.30 -26.69 -15.02
CA VAL A 313 -18.12 -26.76 -16.24
C VAL A 313 -17.63 -25.73 -17.26
N VAL A 314 -17.42 -24.48 -16.82
CA VAL A 314 -16.77 -23.45 -17.61
C VAL A 314 -15.61 -22.89 -16.80
N ARG A 315 -14.43 -22.84 -17.42
CA ARG A 315 -13.22 -22.31 -16.78
C ARG A 315 -12.87 -20.95 -17.37
N ILE A 316 -12.70 -19.95 -16.49
CA ILE A 316 -12.17 -18.63 -16.81
C ILE A 316 -10.79 -18.49 -16.18
N ARG A 317 -9.74 -18.38 -17.00
CA ARG A 317 -8.40 -18.12 -16.49
C ARG A 317 -8.12 -16.61 -16.48
N MET A 318 -7.88 -16.07 -15.29
CA MET A 318 -7.43 -14.69 -15.14
C MET A 318 -5.93 -14.60 -15.43
N PRO A 319 -5.51 -13.81 -16.41
CA PRO A 319 -4.09 -13.63 -16.71
C PRO A 319 -3.39 -12.87 -15.58
N ALA A 320 -2.14 -13.23 -15.30
CA ALA A 320 -1.29 -12.46 -14.42
C ALA A 320 -1.00 -11.08 -15.04
N LEU A 321 -0.74 -10.07 -14.21
CA LEU A 321 -0.55 -8.70 -14.69
C LEU A 321 0.63 -8.58 -15.67
N ARG A 322 1.69 -9.38 -15.48
CA ARG A 322 2.83 -9.47 -16.41
C ARG A 322 2.47 -10.02 -17.80
N GLU A 323 1.37 -10.76 -17.95
CA GLU A 323 0.86 -11.27 -19.23
C GLU A 323 0.01 -10.22 -19.97
N ARG A 324 -0.35 -9.13 -19.28
CA ARG A 324 -1.15 -8.00 -19.77
C ARG A 324 -0.56 -6.64 -19.43
N GLY A 325 0.75 -6.49 -19.62
CA GLY A 325 1.48 -5.25 -19.29
C GLY A 325 0.89 -3.99 -19.92
N ASP A 326 0.28 -4.11 -21.10
CA ASP A 326 -0.41 -3.01 -21.80
C ASP A 326 -1.63 -2.46 -21.02
N ASP A 327 -2.17 -3.22 -20.08
CA ASP A 327 -3.29 -2.78 -19.24
C ASP A 327 -2.82 -1.97 -18.02
N VAL A 328 -1.53 -2.00 -17.65
CA VAL A 328 -0.99 -1.32 -16.47
C VAL A 328 -1.32 0.18 -16.47
N PRO A 329 -1.12 0.96 -17.55
CA PRO A 329 -1.47 2.37 -17.56
C PRO A 329 -2.96 2.62 -17.27
N GLN A 330 -3.84 1.80 -17.83
CA GLN A 330 -5.29 1.92 -17.64
C GLN A 330 -5.69 1.61 -16.20
N ILE A 331 -5.08 0.58 -15.59
CA ILE A 331 -5.32 0.19 -14.19
C ILE A 331 -4.82 1.30 -13.25
N VAL A 332 -3.66 1.89 -13.53
CA VAL A 332 -3.11 3.02 -12.76
C VAL A 332 -4.04 4.23 -12.80
N ASP A 333 -4.53 4.60 -14.01
CA ASP A 333 -5.48 5.69 -14.16
C ASP A 333 -6.78 5.44 -13.39
N PHE A 334 -7.30 4.21 -13.45
CA PHE A 334 -8.46 3.78 -12.68
C PHE A 334 -8.24 3.94 -11.16
N CYS A 335 -7.10 3.48 -10.65
CA CYS A 335 -6.74 3.61 -9.25
C CYS A 335 -6.69 5.07 -8.82
N LEU A 336 -6.02 5.93 -9.59
CA LEU A 336 -5.91 7.36 -9.29
C LEU A 336 -7.27 8.06 -9.30
N GLN A 337 -8.11 7.80 -10.29
CA GLN A 337 -9.45 8.37 -10.35
C GLN A 337 -10.30 7.96 -9.14
N ASN A 338 -10.22 6.71 -8.70
CA ASN A 338 -10.91 6.24 -7.51
C ASN A 338 -10.40 6.93 -6.24
N LEU A 339 -9.09 7.13 -6.12
CA LEU A 339 -8.49 7.84 -4.98
C LEU A 339 -8.93 9.31 -4.93
N VAL A 340 -9.00 9.99 -6.07
CA VAL A 340 -9.48 11.36 -6.18
C VAL A 340 -10.98 11.44 -5.83
N LYS A 341 -11.82 10.55 -6.39
CA LYS A 341 -13.26 10.47 -6.07
C LYS A 341 -13.52 10.24 -4.59
N GLN A 342 -12.73 9.39 -3.94
CA GLN A 342 -12.82 9.12 -2.50
C GLN A 342 -12.17 10.22 -1.64
N ARG A 343 -11.63 11.27 -2.22
CA ARG A 343 -10.88 12.36 -1.55
C ARG A 343 -9.70 11.87 -0.71
N LYS A 344 -9.13 10.71 -1.06
CA LYS A 344 -7.98 10.11 -0.36
C LYS A 344 -6.64 10.65 -0.86
N ALA A 345 -6.58 11.14 -2.09
CA ALA A 345 -5.39 11.75 -2.66
C ALA A 345 -5.77 12.90 -3.60
N ARG A 346 -4.83 13.84 -3.81
CA ARG A 346 -4.95 14.94 -4.78
C ARG A 346 -4.27 14.60 -6.11
N VAL A 347 -3.51 13.53 -6.13
CA VAL A 347 -2.72 13.06 -7.27
C VAL A 347 -3.65 12.47 -8.32
N SER A 348 -3.54 12.94 -9.54
CA SER A 348 -4.37 12.52 -10.68
C SER A 348 -3.57 11.97 -11.85
N LYS A 349 -2.23 11.95 -11.77
CA LYS A 349 -1.32 11.63 -12.87
C LYS A 349 -0.09 10.86 -12.40
N VAL A 350 0.59 10.21 -13.34
CA VAL A 350 1.92 9.57 -13.14
C VAL A 350 2.87 10.12 -14.21
N SER A 351 4.12 10.38 -13.85
CA SER A 351 5.12 10.82 -14.83
C SER A 351 5.41 9.72 -15.86
N PRO A 352 5.76 10.07 -17.11
CA PRO A 352 6.05 9.06 -18.15
C PRO A 352 7.16 8.09 -17.74
N GLU A 353 8.20 8.57 -17.05
CA GLU A 353 9.31 7.77 -16.57
C GLU A 353 8.87 6.80 -15.45
N ALA A 354 8.05 7.27 -14.50
CA ALA A 354 7.49 6.41 -13.46
C ALA A 354 6.54 5.37 -14.07
N MET A 355 5.73 5.74 -15.08
CA MET A 355 4.87 4.82 -15.80
C MET A 355 5.66 3.74 -16.53
N ALA A 356 6.78 4.09 -17.18
CA ALA A 356 7.64 3.13 -17.86
C ALA A 356 8.21 2.07 -16.88
N ILE A 357 8.54 2.47 -15.66
CA ILE A 357 8.97 1.55 -14.59
C ILE A 357 7.82 0.63 -14.18
N LEU A 358 6.63 1.19 -13.95
CA LEU A 358 5.44 0.42 -13.55
C LEU A 358 5.04 -0.62 -14.62
N VAL A 359 5.14 -0.29 -15.91
CA VAL A 359 4.85 -1.23 -17.01
C VAL A 359 5.88 -2.36 -17.08
N ARG A 360 7.14 -2.08 -16.78
CA ARG A 360 8.23 -3.07 -16.85
C ARG A 360 8.28 -4.02 -15.67
N TYR A 361 7.73 -3.64 -14.52
CA TYR A 361 7.76 -4.45 -13.32
C TYR A 361 6.87 -5.70 -13.44
N ARG A 362 7.29 -6.82 -12.84
CA ARG A 362 6.62 -8.13 -13.01
C ARG A 362 5.33 -8.32 -12.21
N TRP A 363 5.11 -7.51 -11.19
CA TRP A 363 3.92 -7.54 -10.34
C TRP A 363 3.59 -8.94 -9.75
N PRO A 364 4.42 -9.51 -8.87
CA PRO A 364 4.15 -10.81 -8.26
C PRO A 364 2.82 -10.84 -7.49
N GLY A 365 2.39 -9.74 -6.88
CA GLY A 365 1.08 -9.57 -6.25
C GLY A 365 -0.01 -9.03 -7.17
N ASN A 366 0.26 -8.98 -8.50
CA ASN A 366 -0.67 -8.58 -9.55
C ASN A 366 -1.32 -7.19 -9.30
N VAL A 367 -2.61 -7.04 -9.60
CA VAL A 367 -3.35 -5.77 -9.48
C VAL A 367 -3.41 -5.29 -8.03
N ARG A 368 -3.54 -6.21 -7.05
CA ARG A 368 -3.58 -5.83 -5.63
C ARG A 368 -2.28 -5.16 -5.18
N GLU A 369 -1.13 -5.63 -5.64
CA GLU A 369 0.16 -5.00 -5.38
C GLU A 369 0.26 -3.64 -6.08
N LEU A 370 -0.11 -3.58 -7.36
CA LEU A 370 -0.15 -2.32 -8.12
C LEU A 370 -1.03 -1.26 -7.43
N GLU A 371 -2.25 -1.62 -7.02
CA GLU A 371 -3.15 -0.72 -6.29
C GLU A 371 -2.52 -0.18 -5.01
N ASN A 372 -1.88 -1.05 -4.22
CA ASN A 372 -1.20 -0.66 -2.98
C ASN A 372 -0.03 0.28 -3.25
N VAL A 373 0.77 0.01 -4.30
CA VAL A 373 1.89 0.86 -4.71
C VAL A 373 1.39 2.23 -5.16
N ILE A 374 0.38 2.29 -6.01
CA ILE A 374 -0.21 3.56 -6.48
C ILE A 374 -0.81 4.33 -5.30
N TYR A 375 -1.54 3.66 -4.40
CA TYR A 375 -2.08 4.32 -3.20
C TYR A 375 -0.98 4.92 -2.33
N ARG A 376 0.06 4.13 -1.99
CA ARG A 376 1.22 4.58 -1.21
C ARG A 376 1.92 5.76 -1.88
N SER A 377 2.21 5.64 -3.17
CA SER A 377 2.89 6.68 -3.96
C SER A 377 2.05 7.96 -4.04
N ALA A 378 0.73 7.86 -4.21
CA ALA A 378 -0.17 8.99 -4.26
C ALA A 378 -0.29 9.73 -2.90
N VAL A 379 -0.20 9.01 -1.79
CA VAL A 379 -0.20 9.61 -0.44
C VAL A 379 1.09 10.37 -0.16
N ILE A 380 2.24 9.86 -0.64
CA ILE A 380 3.56 10.46 -0.41
C ILE A 380 3.84 11.62 -1.39
N ALA A 381 3.22 11.61 -2.57
CA ALA A 381 3.44 12.64 -3.59
C ALA A 381 3.00 14.03 -3.12
N GLN A 382 3.87 15.01 -3.33
CA GLN A 382 3.66 16.41 -2.88
C GLN A 382 2.95 17.29 -3.91
N GLY A 383 2.82 16.79 -5.15
CA GLY A 383 2.15 17.48 -6.27
C GLY A 383 0.86 16.79 -6.70
N ASP A 384 0.48 17.00 -7.96
CA ASP A 384 -0.67 16.36 -8.61
C ASP A 384 -0.28 15.11 -9.42
N ALA A 385 1.02 14.71 -9.38
CA ALA A 385 1.55 13.55 -10.09
C ALA A 385 2.49 12.70 -9.23
N ILE A 386 2.50 11.39 -9.50
CA ILE A 386 3.49 10.43 -8.99
C ILE A 386 4.74 10.54 -9.86
N LEU A 387 5.88 10.77 -9.22
CA LEU A 387 7.22 10.80 -9.83
C LEU A 387 8.00 9.54 -9.43
N ILE A 388 9.12 9.25 -10.10
CA ILE A 388 10.01 8.10 -9.81
C ILE A 388 10.35 8.03 -8.31
N LYS A 389 10.71 9.15 -7.68
CA LYS A 389 11.05 9.21 -6.25
C LYS A 389 9.92 8.83 -5.29
N ASN A 390 8.68 8.77 -5.76
CA ASN A 390 7.53 8.37 -4.96
C ASN A 390 7.26 6.86 -5.01
N LEU A 391 7.91 6.13 -5.95
CA LEU A 391 7.79 4.69 -6.06
C LEU A 391 8.59 3.98 -4.96
N PRO A 392 8.16 2.80 -4.50
CA PRO A 392 8.92 1.98 -3.56
C PRO A 392 10.28 1.56 -4.11
N ASN A 393 11.29 1.45 -3.23
CA ASN A 393 12.64 1.06 -3.61
C ASN A 393 12.69 -0.32 -4.28
N GLU A 394 11.85 -1.26 -3.85
CA GLU A 394 11.77 -2.62 -4.40
C GLU A 394 11.45 -2.60 -5.91
N ILE A 395 10.63 -1.65 -6.34
CA ILE A 395 10.27 -1.48 -7.76
C ILE A 395 11.41 -0.81 -8.52
N LEU A 396 12.07 0.18 -7.92
CA LEU A 396 13.20 0.90 -8.52
C LEU A 396 14.42 -0.03 -8.72
N GLU A 397 14.74 -0.84 -7.72
CA GLU A 397 15.82 -1.82 -7.78
C GLU A 397 15.57 -2.89 -8.86
N ALA A 398 14.34 -3.40 -8.92
CA ALA A 398 13.95 -4.38 -9.95
C ALA A 398 13.96 -3.80 -11.38
N ALA A 399 13.80 -2.48 -11.52
CA ALA A 399 13.89 -1.79 -12.80
C ALA A 399 15.33 -1.43 -13.20
N GLY A 400 16.32 -1.66 -12.33
CA GLY A 400 17.72 -1.27 -12.55
C GLY A 400 18.01 0.22 -12.36
N GLU A 401 17.06 0.98 -11.76
CA GLU A 401 17.19 2.43 -11.53
C GLU A 401 17.48 2.79 -10.05
N GLY A 402 17.63 1.77 -9.20
CA GLY A 402 17.82 1.90 -7.75
C GLY A 402 19.23 2.19 -7.29
N SER A 403 20.08 2.88 -8.05
CA SER A 403 21.39 3.40 -7.57
C SER A 403 21.95 4.40 -8.57
N GLY A 404 21.36 5.56 -8.62
CA GLY A 404 21.89 6.71 -9.36
C GLY A 404 22.90 7.52 -8.55
N LEU A 405 23.98 6.90 -8.08
CA LEU A 405 25.26 7.58 -7.88
C LEU A 405 26.25 6.90 -8.82
N PRO A 406 26.98 7.65 -9.67
CA PRO A 406 27.96 7.04 -10.55
C PRO A 406 29.12 6.49 -9.71
N ILE A 407 29.20 5.17 -9.62
CA ILE A 407 30.46 4.53 -9.22
C ILE A 407 31.36 4.58 -10.44
N GLU A 408 32.36 5.46 -10.40
CA GLU A 408 33.48 5.44 -11.34
C GLU A 408 34.16 4.07 -11.29
N THR A 409 33.93 3.27 -12.32
CA THR A 409 34.67 2.04 -12.53
C THR A 409 35.98 2.41 -13.22
N THR A 410 37.07 2.55 -12.46
CA THR A 410 38.40 2.42 -12.99
C THR A 410 38.72 0.93 -13.19
N PRO A 411 39.33 0.52 -14.32
CA PRO A 411 39.67 -0.88 -14.59
C PRO A 411 40.82 -1.35 -13.69
N PRO A 412 40.89 -2.64 -13.36
CA PRO A 412 41.91 -3.17 -12.47
C PRO A 412 43.29 -3.25 -13.14
N SER A 413 44.27 -2.63 -12.49
CA SER A 413 45.70 -2.86 -12.80
C SER A 413 46.21 -3.94 -11.85
N ASP A 414 46.84 -4.95 -12.43
CA ASP A 414 47.51 -6.05 -11.75
C ASP A 414 48.64 -5.56 -10.82
N ALA A 415 48.63 -6.00 -9.56
CA ALA A 415 49.84 -6.21 -8.76
C ALA A 415 49.55 -7.08 -7.52
N THR A 416 50.34 -8.10 -7.36
CA THR A 416 50.42 -9.17 -6.40
C THR A 416 50.75 -8.73 -4.95
N PRO A 417 50.61 -9.61 -3.94
CA PRO A 417 50.29 -9.24 -2.57
C PRO A 417 51.48 -9.03 -1.66
N SER A 418 51.37 -8.15 -0.70
CA SER A 418 52.23 -8.15 0.50
C SER A 418 51.42 -7.96 1.76
N ALA A 419 51.66 -8.86 2.68
CA ALA A 419 51.01 -8.95 3.99
C ALA A 419 51.47 -7.87 4.98
N SER A 420 50.57 -7.25 5.68
CA SER A 420 50.78 -6.79 7.07
C SER A 420 49.47 -6.60 7.79
N ASN A 421 49.32 -7.34 8.88
CA ASN A 421 48.23 -7.29 9.86
C ASN A 421 48.26 -5.96 10.64
N GLU A 422 47.10 -5.27 10.66
CA GLU A 422 46.66 -4.51 11.86
C GLU A 422 45.13 -4.30 11.82
N PRO A 423 44.40 -4.46 12.94
CA PRO A 423 42.95 -4.46 12.90
C PRO A 423 42.42 -3.02 12.93
N ALA A 424 41.74 -2.64 11.85
CA ALA A 424 40.96 -1.41 11.77
C ALA A 424 39.74 -1.49 12.73
N ARG A 425 39.63 -0.52 13.63
CA ARG A 425 38.49 -0.31 14.52
C ARG A 425 37.21 -0.16 13.68
N ALA A 426 36.29 -1.10 13.84
CA ALA A 426 34.93 -1.01 13.33
C ALA A 426 34.17 0.07 14.11
N GLU A 427 33.60 1.03 13.40
CA GLU A 427 32.60 1.95 13.94
C GLU A 427 31.33 1.18 14.36
N PRO A 428 30.61 1.59 15.42
CA PRO A 428 29.47 0.84 15.90
C PRO A 428 28.33 0.91 14.88
N ASN A 429 28.05 -0.21 14.25
CA ASN A 429 26.88 -0.46 13.39
C ASN A 429 25.61 -0.03 14.12
N ALA A 430 24.90 0.98 13.64
CA ALA A 430 23.57 1.34 14.13
C ALA A 430 22.66 0.13 14.03
N LEU A 431 22.17 -0.37 15.18
CA LEU A 431 21.21 -1.44 15.26
C LEU A 431 19.89 -0.95 14.63
N THR A 432 19.56 -1.42 13.45
CA THR A 432 18.23 -1.24 12.88
C THR A 432 17.23 -2.13 13.62
N LEU A 433 15.97 -1.73 13.67
CA LEU A 433 14.90 -2.48 14.36
C LEU A 433 14.77 -3.92 13.82
N GLU A 434 14.94 -4.12 12.52
CA GLU A 434 14.93 -5.45 11.88
C GLU A 434 16.08 -6.32 12.36
N ARG A 435 17.30 -5.83 12.37
CA ARG A 435 18.45 -6.59 12.92
C ARG A 435 18.29 -6.93 14.41
N ALA A 436 17.61 -6.06 15.17
CA ALA A 436 17.28 -6.36 16.55
C ALA A 436 16.26 -7.50 16.65
N TYR A 437 15.26 -7.55 15.80
CA TYR A 437 14.30 -8.67 15.73
C TYR A 437 14.95 -9.97 15.29
N ASP A 438 15.78 -9.95 14.26
CA ASP A 438 16.53 -11.13 13.80
C ASP A 438 17.44 -11.68 14.89
N PHE A 439 18.13 -10.82 15.61
CA PHE A 439 18.99 -11.20 16.73
C PHE A 439 18.17 -11.84 17.88
N ILE A 440 17.04 -11.23 18.26
CA ILE A 440 16.14 -11.74 19.30
C ILE A 440 15.60 -13.11 18.89
N PHE A 441 15.17 -13.26 17.63
CA PHE A 441 14.63 -14.51 17.08
C PHE A 441 15.68 -15.64 17.08
N ALA A 442 16.90 -15.33 16.64
CA ALA A 442 18.00 -16.29 16.61
C ALA A 442 18.46 -16.72 18.02
N GLU A 443 18.50 -15.78 18.97
CA GLU A 443 18.98 -16.04 20.34
C GLU A 443 17.95 -16.82 21.17
N LEU A 444 16.67 -16.44 21.09
CA LEU A 444 15.58 -17.15 21.78
C LEU A 444 15.24 -18.49 21.14
N GLY A 445 15.43 -18.64 19.84
CA GLY A 445 15.23 -19.93 19.14
C GLY A 445 16.19 -21.03 19.59
N ARG A 446 17.33 -20.68 20.18
CA ARG A 446 18.30 -21.63 20.73
C ARG A 446 17.93 -22.19 22.10
N SER A 447 17.02 -21.53 22.83
CA SER A 447 16.67 -21.90 24.20
C SER A 447 15.72 -23.09 24.30
N GLY A 448 15.04 -23.48 23.23
CA GLY A 448 14.06 -24.59 23.23
C GLY A 448 12.74 -24.28 23.98
N GLU A 449 12.60 -23.11 24.56
CA GLU A 449 11.40 -22.66 25.27
C GLU A 449 10.52 -21.77 24.40
N PRO A 450 9.21 -21.62 24.68
CA PRO A 450 8.33 -20.72 23.94
C PRO A 450 8.84 -19.27 23.96
N MET A 451 9.11 -18.71 22.77
CA MET A 451 9.73 -17.38 22.62
C MET A 451 8.84 -16.22 23.08
N LEU A 452 7.54 -16.26 22.79
CA LEU A 452 6.61 -15.18 23.10
C LEU A 452 6.56 -14.79 24.59
N PRO A 453 6.42 -15.75 25.55
CA PRO A 453 6.44 -15.40 26.98
C PRO A 453 7.75 -14.80 27.47
N GLN A 454 8.89 -15.21 26.89
CA GLN A 454 10.21 -14.68 27.26
C GLN A 454 10.35 -13.21 26.79
N VAL A 455 9.99 -12.91 25.53
CA VAL A 455 10.00 -11.55 24.98
C VAL A 455 9.06 -10.62 25.77
N GLU A 456 7.86 -11.11 26.07
CA GLU A 456 6.86 -10.35 26.83
C GLU A 456 7.34 -10.02 28.23
N THR A 457 7.94 -10.97 28.92
CA THR A 457 8.51 -10.78 30.27
C THR A 457 9.67 -9.78 30.25
N ALA A 458 10.57 -9.86 29.27
CA ALA A 458 11.69 -8.95 29.10
C ALA A 458 11.25 -7.51 28.77
N LEU A 459 10.24 -7.36 27.91
CA LEU A 459 9.68 -6.04 27.57
C LEU A 459 8.95 -5.41 28.75
N ARG A 460 8.20 -6.18 29.54
CA ARG A 460 7.55 -5.72 30.78
C ARG A 460 8.56 -5.22 31.80
N ALA A 461 9.65 -5.97 32.04
CA ALA A 461 10.71 -5.56 32.94
C ALA A 461 11.37 -4.25 32.51
N ARG A 462 11.70 -4.10 31.22
CA ARG A 462 12.31 -2.88 30.68
C ARG A 462 11.36 -1.67 30.76
N ALA A 463 10.05 -1.87 30.46
CA ALA A 463 9.07 -0.80 30.58
C ALA A 463 8.92 -0.30 32.05
N LEU A 464 8.91 -1.20 33.02
CA LEU A 464 8.88 -0.85 34.45
C LEU A 464 10.14 -0.11 34.85
N GLN A 465 11.32 -0.53 34.40
CA GLN A 465 12.58 0.15 34.66
C GLN A 465 12.61 1.56 34.04
N ALA A 466 12.17 1.71 32.77
CA ALA A 466 12.09 2.99 32.08
C ALA A 466 11.07 3.97 32.71
N SER A 467 10.07 3.44 33.43
CA SER A 467 9.02 4.22 34.12
C SER A 467 9.29 4.41 35.60
N ALA A 468 10.52 4.18 36.06
CA ALA A 468 10.91 4.27 37.46
C ALA A 468 9.94 3.54 38.43
N GLY A 469 9.34 2.42 38.00
CA GLY A 469 8.41 1.62 38.78
C GLY A 469 6.93 2.06 38.67
N ASP A 470 6.61 3.09 37.90
CA ASP A 470 5.21 3.49 37.65
C ASP A 470 4.53 2.54 36.66
N VAL A 471 3.64 1.69 37.18
CA VAL A 471 2.92 0.68 36.41
C VAL A 471 1.99 1.30 35.36
N ALA A 472 1.39 2.46 35.62
CA ALA A 472 0.49 3.12 34.69
C ALA A 472 1.24 3.68 33.48
N GLN A 473 2.43 4.23 33.70
CA GLN A 473 3.31 4.73 32.66
C GLN A 473 3.96 3.58 31.87
N ALA A 474 4.39 2.51 32.53
CA ALA A 474 4.89 1.29 31.90
C ALA A 474 3.85 0.64 30.99
N THR A 475 2.59 0.60 31.41
CA THR A 475 1.49 0.09 30.61
C THR A 475 1.24 0.93 29.35
N ARG A 476 1.35 2.25 29.45
CA ARG A 476 1.22 3.15 28.28
C ARG A 476 2.36 2.99 27.28
N LEU A 477 3.55 2.62 27.71
CA LEU A 477 4.69 2.34 26.83
C LEU A 477 4.50 1.03 26.04
N LEU A 478 3.89 0.00 26.68
CA LEU A 478 3.73 -1.32 26.08
C LEU A 478 2.45 -1.47 25.24
N VAL A 479 1.39 -0.71 25.56
CA VAL A 479 0.06 -0.94 24.96
C VAL A 479 -0.62 0.41 24.69
N LYS A 480 -0.83 0.70 23.41
CA LYS A 480 -1.68 1.82 22.97
C LYS A 480 -3.18 1.46 22.97
N ALA A 481 -3.65 0.58 23.85
CA ALA A 481 -5.02 0.10 24.05
C ALA A 481 -5.25 -1.41 23.81
N ALA A 482 -5.07 -2.20 24.86
CA ALA A 482 -5.78 -3.47 25.00
C ALA A 482 -6.21 -3.63 26.49
N PRO A 483 -7.51 -3.70 26.80
CA PRO A 483 -8.03 -3.72 28.18
C PRO A 483 -7.59 -4.93 29.02
N SER A 484 -7.27 -6.06 28.38
CA SER A 484 -6.87 -7.31 29.02
C SER A 484 -5.51 -7.24 29.75
N VAL A 485 -4.52 -6.55 29.17
CA VAL A 485 -3.17 -6.44 29.73
C VAL A 485 -3.14 -5.55 30.99
N VAL A 486 -4.00 -4.54 31.05
CA VAL A 486 -4.14 -3.67 32.24
C VAL A 486 -4.69 -4.45 33.44
N ALA A 487 -5.60 -5.38 33.23
CA ALA A 487 -6.18 -6.21 34.28
C ALA A 487 -5.15 -7.18 34.89
N GLU A 488 -4.30 -7.80 34.06
CA GLU A 488 -3.26 -8.74 34.51
C GLU A 488 -2.13 -8.04 35.29
N MET A 489 -1.67 -6.86 34.84
CA MET A 489 -0.64 -6.08 35.56
C MET A 489 -1.17 -5.60 36.93
N THR A 490 -2.45 -5.26 37.01
CA THR A 490 -3.09 -4.85 38.28
C THR A 490 -3.26 -6.03 39.25
N ALA A 491 -3.52 -7.22 38.76
CA ALA A 491 -3.61 -8.45 39.53
C ALA A 491 -2.24 -8.89 40.10
N ALA A 492 -1.17 -8.74 39.30
CA ALA A 492 0.20 -9.01 39.73
C ALA A 492 0.65 -8.10 40.90
N ARG A 493 0.24 -6.81 40.88
CA ARG A 493 0.55 -5.85 41.98
C ARG A 493 -0.14 -6.23 43.29
N LYS A 494 -1.38 -6.76 43.25
CA LYS A 494 -2.07 -7.22 44.46
C LYS A 494 -1.45 -8.47 45.10
N ARG A 495 -0.72 -9.29 44.34
CA ARG A 495 -0.01 -10.48 44.83
C ARG A 495 1.38 -10.14 45.42
N ALA A 496 1.98 -9.01 45.01
CA ALA A 496 3.32 -8.60 45.43
C ALA A 496 3.33 -7.70 46.72
N THR A 497 2.18 -7.31 47.28
CA THR A 497 2.12 -6.52 48.51
C THR A 497 2.09 -7.46 49.72
N PRO A 498 3.14 -7.52 50.57
CA PRO A 498 3.14 -8.39 51.75
C PRO A 498 2.11 -7.88 52.77
N ALA A 499 1.30 -8.82 53.27
CA ALA A 499 0.33 -8.56 54.33
C ALA A 499 1.04 -7.95 55.55
N LYS A 500 0.77 -6.68 55.89
CA LYS A 500 1.15 -6.11 57.17
C LYS A 500 0.50 -6.95 58.27
N LYS A 501 1.31 -7.72 59.02
CA LYS A 501 0.92 -8.34 60.28
C LYS A 501 0.44 -7.24 61.22
N LYS A 502 -0.83 -7.31 61.62
CA LYS A 502 -1.32 -6.63 62.82
C LYS A 502 -0.83 -7.44 64.04
N SER A 503 -0.02 -6.83 64.83
CA SER A 503 0.14 -7.17 66.26
C SER A 503 -0.91 -6.43 67.09
#